data_a701dc449fa215f6c7feb60c0402466a
#
_entry.id   a701dc449fa215f6c7feb60c0402466a
#
_cell.length_a   1.000
_cell.length_b   1.000
_cell.length_c   1.000
_cell.angle_alpha   90.00
_cell.angle_beta   90.00
_cell.angle_gamma   90.00
#
_symmetry.space_group_name_H-M   'P 1'
#
loop_
_entity.id
_entity.type
_entity.pdbx_description
1 polymer ?
#
loop_
_entity_poly.entity_id
_entity_poly.type
_entity_poly.pdbx_seq_one_letter_code
_entity_poly.pdbx_strand_id
1 'polypeptide(L)'
;MKKFVAVLVIALVGASVAPAHSATTSLAKCSFINRSLADKTPPLPCLDGSIGVSISAIRGPAIINVWGSWCYPCRQEMPYFVAFNKKYGDQVQLIGVDVSESSPADGQKFVKAHGMSWPNLFDVGGTTKSTFGMGVPITWFVDAKGKVLYKKIGVLSSQKELITLSKKYLGVK
;
A
#
# COMPACT_ATOMS: atom_id res chain seq x y z
N MET A 1 1.11 -49.88 -64.09
CA MET A 1 2.03 -49.05 -63.24
C MET A 1 1.22 -47.91 -62.67
N LYS A 2 0.72 -48.05 -61.45
CA LYS A 2 -0.11 -47.01 -60.76
C LYS A 2 0.80 -46.15 -59.88
N LYS A 3 0.91 -44.86 -60.20
CA LYS A 3 1.70 -43.90 -59.42
C LYS A 3 0.83 -43.38 -58.27
N PHE A 4 1.21 -43.64 -57.03
CA PHE A 4 0.62 -43.03 -55.86
C PHE A 4 1.29 -41.69 -55.62
N VAL A 5 0.46 -40.63 -55.64
CA VAL A 5 0.88 -39.28 -55.21
C VAL A 5 0.54 -39.15 -53.75
N ALA A 6 1.56 -39.05 -52.89
CA ALA A 6 1.37 -38.75 -51.46
C ALA A 6 1.20 -37.26 -51.27
N VAL A 7 0.04 -36.82 -50.83
CA VAL A 7 -0.22 -35.43 -50.44
C VAL A 7 0.19 -35.24 -48.96
N LEU A 8 1.25 -34.48 -48.77
CA LEU A 8 1.73 -34.09 -47.45
C LEU A 8 0.89 -32.90 -46.92
N VAL A 9 0.02 -33.12 -45.98
CA VAL A 9 -0.73 -32.06 -45.28
C VAL A 9 0.14 -31.54 -44.17
N ILE A 10 0.68 -30.33 -44.30
CA ILE A 10 1.41 -29.59 -43.27
C ILE A 10 0.36 -28.88 -42.41
N ALA A 11 0.10 -29.37 -41.19
CA ALA A 11 -0.71 -28.68 -40.20
C ALA A 11 0.10 -27.53 -39.59
N LEU A 12 -0.22 -26.29 -39.95
CA LEU A 12 0.29 -25.08 -39.28
C LEU A 12 -0.40 -24.95 -37.90
N VAL A 13 0.31 -25.33 -36.84
CA VAL A 13 -0.11 -25.02 -35.47
C VAL A 13 0.18 -23.55 -35.23
N GLY A 14 -0.86 -22.72 -35.36
CA GLY A 14 -0.80 -21.32 -34.98
C GLY A 14 -0.72 -21.18 -33.46
N ALA A 15 0.45 -20.87 -32.94
CA ALA A 15 0.61 -20.48 -31.54
C ALA A 15 -0.05 -19.10 -31.32
N SER A 16 -1.25 -19.08 -30.74
CA SER A 16 -1.90 -17.84 -30.28
C SER A 16 -1.11 -17.28 -29.11
N VAL A 17 -0.28 -16.31 -29.35
CA VAL A 17 0.35 -15.49 -28.30
C VAL A 17 -0.74 -14.55 -27.76
N ALA A 18 -1.33 -14.91 -26.62
CA ALA A 18 -2.22 -14.03 -25.89
C ALA A 18 -1.43 -12.78 -25.47
N PRO A 19 -1.94 -11.55 -25.68
CA PRO A 19 -1.27 -10.35 -25.17
C PRO A 19 -1.26 -10.40 -23.66
N ALA A 20 -0.05 -10.37 -23.07
CA ALA A 20 0.09 -10.17 -21.64
C ALA A 20 -0.51 -8.80 -21.30
N HIS A 21 -1.71 -8.78 -20.72
CA HIS A 21 -2.28 -7.59 -20.14
C HIS A 21 -1.38 -7.20 -18.98
N SER A 22 -0.51 -6.24 -19.21
CA SER A 22 0.17 -5.51 -18.14
C SER A 22 -0.92 -4.78 -17.37
N ALA A 23 -1.39 -5.37 -16.27
CA ALA A 23 -2.31 -4.71 -15.36
C ALA A 23 -1.59 -3.47 -14.83
N THR A 24 -1.92 -2.31 -15.39
CA THR A 24 -1.47 -1.01 -14.88
C THR A 24 -2.13 -0.86 -13.52
N THR A 25 -1.43 -1.24 -12.46
CA THR A 25 -1.93 -1.14 -11.09
C THR A 25 -2.18 0.34 -10.80
N SER A 26 -3.44 0.74 -10.85
CA SER A 26 -3.85 2.10 -10.45
C SER A 26 -3.60 2.27 -8.96
N LEU A 27 -3.17 3.47 -8.56
CA LEU A 27 -3.00 3.79 -7.14
C LEU A 27 -4.35 3.76 -6.43
N ALA A 28 -4.37 3.27 -5.19
CA ALA A 28 -5.58 3.24 -4.39
C ALA A 28 -5.98 4.67 -3.96
N LYS A 29 -7.26 4.99 -4.09
CA LYS A 29 -7.81 6.32 -3.80
C LYS A 29 -7.95 6.56 -2.30
N CYS A 30 -7.58 7.75 -1.84
CA CYS A 30 -7.76 8.15 -0.44
C CYS A 30 -9.23 8.40 -0.05
N SER A 31 -10.14 8.48 -1.01
CA SER A 31 -11.59 8.56 -0.73
C SER A 31 -12.12 7.35 0.05
N PHE A 32 -11.44 6.21 -0.03
CA PHE A 32 -11.79 4.99 0.71
C PHE A 32 -11.31 4.98 2.17
N ILE A 33 -10.48 5.95 2.59
CA ILE A 33 -10.03 6.04 3.97
C ILE A 33 -11.23 6.39 4.86
N ASN A 34 -11.50 5.53 5.85
CA ASN A 34 -12.49 5.81 6.89
C ASN A 34 -12.00 6.97 7.76
N ARG A 35 -12.81 8.04 7.82
CA ARG A 35 -12.43 9.30 8.47
C ARG A 35 -13.60 10.06 9.06
N SER A 36 -13.31 10.92 10.04
CA SER A 36 -14.24 11.91 10.54
C SER A 36 -14.32 13.10 9.59
N LEU A 37 -15.52 13.48 9.19
CA LEU A 37 -15.76 14.69 8.39
C LEU A 37 -15.80 15.96 9.25
N ALA A 38 -15.87 15.83 10.57
CA ALA A 38 -15.84 16.97 11.50
C ALA A 38 -14.43 17.53 11.73
N ASP A 39 -13.38 16.78 11.38
CA ASP A 39 -11.99 17.24 11.50
C ASP A 39 -11.72 18.34 10.48
N LYS A 40 -11.17 19.48 10.97
CA LYS A 40 -10.83 20.65 10.16
C LYS A 40 -9.33 20.83 9.94
N THR A 41 -8.53 19.88 10.41
CA THR A 41 -7.09 19.90 10.17
C THR A 41 -6.79 19.81 8.67
N PRO A 42 -5.84 20.59 8.13
CA PRO A 42 -5.50 20.52 6.73
C PRO A 42 -5.13 19.08 6.29
N PRO A 43 -5.71 18.60 5.17
CA PRO A 43 -5.43 17.26 4.69
C PRO A 43 -4.05 17.17 4.05
N LEU A 44 -3.38 16.04 4.20
CA LEU A 44 -2.29 15.66 3.32
C LEU A 44 -2.87 15.26 1.96
N PRO A 45 -2.26 15.67 0.84
CA PRO A 45 -2.67 15.21 -0.48
C PRO A 45 -2.57 13.69 -0.60
N CYS A 46 -3.38 13.10 -1.46
CA CYS A 46 -3.26 11.70 -1.80
C CYS A 46 -2.19 11.49 -2.87
N LEU A 47 -1.43 10.41 -2.76
CA LEU A 47 -0.37 10.08 -3.72
C LEU A 47 -0.91 9.78 -5.13
N ASP A 48 -2.19 9.42 -5.27
CA ASP A 48 -2.87 9.26 -6.56
C ASP A 48 -3.32 10.60 -7.20
N GLY A 49 -3.10 11.73 -6.51
CA GLY A 49 -3.51 13.07 -6.95
C GLY A 49 -4.93 13.46 -6.55
N SER A 50 -5.69 12.59 -5.89
CA SER A 50 -7.04 12.90 -5.39
C SER A 50 -7.01 13.70 -4.09
N ILE A 51 -8.21 14.14 -3.63
CA ILE A 51 -8.35 14.82 -2.34
C ILE A 51 -7.86 13.90 -1.22
N GLY A 52 -6.94 14.42 -0.43
CA GLY A 52 -6.33 13.69 0.67
C GLY A 52 -7.13 13.71 1.96
N VAL A 53 -6.46 13.29 3.04
CA VAL A 53 -7.06 13.14 4.36
C VAL A 53 -6.08 13.66 5.41
N SER A 54 -6.59 14.35 6.44
CA SER A 54 -5.81 14.69 7.62
C SER A 54 -5.57 13.45 8.47
N ILE A 55 -4.38 13.34 9.05
CA ILE A 55 -4.01 12.20 9.91
C ILE A 55 -4.94 12.11 11.12
N SER A 56 -5.30 13.25 11.72
CA SER A 56 -6.21 13.31 12.88
C SER A 56 -7.65 12.91 12.55
N ALA A 57 -8.03 12.99 11.27
CA ALA A 57 -9.36 12.58 10.82
C ALA A 57 -9.51 11.06 10.71
N ILE A 58 -8.43 10.31 10.56
CA ILE A 58 -8.47 8.85 10.32
C ILE A 58 -9.19 8.14 11.47
N ARG A 59 -10.08 7.22 11.11
CA ARG A 59 -10.80 6.34 12.05
C ARG A 59 -10.50 4.89 11.71
N GLY A 60 -10.19 4.11 12.73
CA GLY A 60 -9.85 2.71 12.59
C GLY A 60 -11.08 1.75 12.60
N PRO A 61 -10.83 0.45 12.74
CA PRO A 61 -9.50 -0.12 12.95
C PRO A 61 -8.57 0.15 11.75
N ALA A 62 -7.42 0.77 12.05
CA ALA A 62 -6.48 1.19 11.00
C ALA A 62 -5.02 0.99 11.41
N ILE A 63 -4.18 0.71 10.42
CA ILE A 63 -2.73 0.75 10.52
C ILE A 63 -2.23 1.88 9.63
N ILE A 64 -1.47 2.81 10.21
CA ILE A 64 -0.81 3.89 9.47
C ILE A 64 0.68 3.55 9.44
N ASN A 65 1.22 3.30 8.25
CA ASN A 65 2.64 3.06 8.03
C ASN A 65 3.28 4.28 7.37
N VAL A 66 4.26 4.85 8.06
CA VAL A 66 5.04 6.01 7.57
C VAL A 66 6.33 5.50 6.94
N TRP A 67 6.56 5.86 5.69
CA TRP A 67 7.63 5.31 4.87
C TRP A 67 8.20 6.33 3.88
N GLY A 68 9.30 6.01 3.21
CA GLY A 68 9.82 6.74 2.07
C GLY A 68 10.47 5.76 1.08
N SER A 69 10.47 6.08 -0.22
CA SER A 69 11.06 5.21 -1.24
C SER A 69 12.57 5.01 -1.07
N TRP A 70 13.24 6.01 -0.50
CA TRP A 70 14.66 6.04 -0.16
C TRP A 70 15.00 5.23 1.09
N CYS A 71 14.01 4.88 1.92
CA CYS A 71 14.19 4.21 3.21
C CYS A 71 14.43 2.70 3.03
N TYR A 72 15.66 2.25 3.21
CA TYR A 72 15.99 0.84 3.06
C TYR A 72 15.22 -0.09 4.02
N PRO A 73 15.12 0.19 5.35
CA PRO A 73 14.33 -0.66 6.24
C PRO A 73 12.83 -0.68 5.90
N CYS A 74 12.29 0.42 5.35
CA CYS A 74 10.89 0.44 4.90
C CYS A 74 10.66 -0.56 3.76
N ARG A 75 11.62 -0.69 2.83
CA ARG A 75 11.55 -1.67 1.74
C ARG A 75 11.52 -3.11 2.25
N GLN A 76 12.28 -3.39 3.32
CA GLN A 76 12.35 -4.72 3.91
C GLN A 76 11.02 -5.16 4.53
N GLU A 77 10.23 -4.24 5.10
CA GLU A 77 8.95 -4.58 5.71
C GLU A 77 7.75 -4.58 4.75
N MET A 78 7.88 -3.99 3.54
CA MET A 78 6.77 -3.93 2.57
C MET A 78 6.12 -5.29 2.26
N PRO A 79 6.87 -6.39 2.06
CA PRO A 79 6.25 -7.70 1.84
C PRO A 79 5.33 -8.14 2.98
N TYR A 80 5.61 -7.72 4.22
CA TYR A 80 4.76 -8.04 5.38
C TYR A 80 3.42 -7.31 5.30
N PHE A 81 3.43 -6.03 4.92
CA PHE A 81 2.21 -5.25 4.72
C PHE A 81 1.39 -5.74 3.53
N VAL A 82 2.03 -6.09 2.42
CA VAL A 82 1.34 -6.66 1.24
C VAL A 82 0.61 -7.95 1.61
N ALA A 83 1.30 -8.88 2.27
CA ALA A 83 0.71 -10.13 2.72
C ALA A 83 -0.37 -9.91 3.79
N PHE A 84 -0.16 -8.96 4.70
CA PHE A 84 -1.14 -8.57 5.71
C PHE A 84 -2.41 -7.99 5.07
N ASN A 85 -2.27 -7.04 4.16
CA ASN A 85 -3.41 -6.40 3.50
C ASN A 85 -4.24 -7.40 2.69
N LYS A 86 -3.58 -8.33 2.00
CA LYS A 86 -4.27 -9.40 1.26
C LYS A 86 -5.14 -10.28 2.17
N LYS A 87 -4.71 -10.51 3.41
CA LYS A 87 -5.40 -11.42 4.35
C LYS A 87 -6.39 -10.70 5.26
N TYR A 88 -6.08 -9.48 5.69
CA TYR A 88 -6.80 -8.78 6.75
C TYR A 88 -7.32 -7.40 6.34
N GLY A 89 -7.18 -7.03 5.06
CA GLY A 89 -7.61 -5.72 4.56
C GLY A 89 -9.10 -5.45 4.72
N ASP A 90 -9.93 -6.48 4.79
CA ASP A 90 -11.37 -6.36 5.07
C ASP A 90 -11.67 -6.07 6.56
N GLN A 91 -10.72 -6.35 7.46
CA GLN A 91 -10.88 -6.13 8.90
C GLN A 91 -10.21 -4.85 9.38
N VAL A 92 -9.10 -4.47 8.75
CA VAL A 92 -8.25 -3.32 9.15
C VAL A 92 -7.80 -2.58 7.90
N GLN A 93 -8.15 -1.30 7.81
CA GLN A 93 -7.63 -0.49 6.71
C GLN A 93 -6.14 -0.21 6.93
N LEU A 94 -5.38 -0.37 5.86
CA LEU A 94 -3.97 -0.01 5.81
C LEU A 94 -3.85 1.34 5.07
N ILE A 95 -3.05 2.26 5.62
CA ILE A 95 -2.82 3.60 5.07
C ILE A 95 -1.32 3.86 5.10
N GLY A 96 -0.75 4.23 3.95
CA GLY A 96 0.61 4.69 3.87
C GLY A 96 0.70 6.22 4.05
N VAL A 97 1.82 6.68 4.58
CA VAL A 97 2.21 8.09 4.56
C VAL A 97 3.62 8.16 4.00
N ASP A 98 3.71 8.64 2.77
CA ASP A 98 4.96 8.81 2.06
C ASP A 98 5.59 10.14 2.46
N VAL A 99 6.82 10.11 2.95
CA VAL A 99 7.49 11.28 3.53
C VAL A 99 8.86 11.53 2.91
N SER A 100 9.21 12.82 2.82
CA SER A 100 10.57 13.26 2.43
C SER A 100 11.01 12.75 1.05
N GLU A 101 10.10 12.64 0.12
CA GLU A 101 10.39 12.36 -1.29
C GLU A 101 10.81 13.63 -2.05
N SER A 102 11.58 13.45 -3.12
CA SER A 102 11.90 14.55 -4.04
C SER A 102 10.70 14.94 -4.90
N SER A 103 9.83 13.99 -5.20
CA SER A 103 8.61 14.19 -5.97
C SER A 103 7.55 13.13 -5.67
N PRO A 104 6.24 13.41 -5.93
CA PRO A 104 5.20 12.39 -5.82
C PRO A 104 5.44 11.17 -6.73
N ALA A 105 6.14 11.38 -7.85
CA ALA A 105 6.42 10.32 -8.81
C ALA A 105 7.32 9.21 -8.23
N ASP A 106 8.22 9.56 -7.32
CA ASP A 106 9.12 8.59 -6.66
C ASP A 106 8.30 7.65 -5.77
N GLY A 107 7.43 8.20 -4.93
CA GLY A 107 6.49 7.45 -4.13
C GLY A 107 5.52 6.62 -4.96
N GLN A 108 4.95 7.18 -6.03
CA GLN A 108 4.06 6.44 -6.95
C GLN A 108 4.75 5.24 -7.61
N LYS A 109 6.01 5.41 -8.04
CA LYS A 109 6.83 4.34 -8.60
C LYS A 109 7.07 3.24 -7.56
N PHE A 110 7.39 3.64 -6.33
CA PHE A 110 7.61 2.72 -5.22
C PHE A 110 6.35 1.91 -4.91
N VAL A 111 5.19 2.55 -4.76
CA VAL A 111 3.89 1.90 -4.50
C VAL A 111 3.59 0.84 -5.56
N LYS A 112 3.76 1.18 -6.84
CA LYS A 112 3.54 0.24 -7.96
C LYS A 112 4.52 -0.92 -7.93
N ALA A 113 5.81 -0.64 -7.72
CA ALA A 113 6.86 -1.67 -7.71
C ALA A 113 6.73 -2.68 -6.57
N HIS A 114 6.15 -2.27 -5.43
CA HIS A 114 5.99 -3.13 -4.26
C HIS A 114 4.57 -3.68 -4.08
N GLY A 115 3.65 -3.44 -5.03
CA GLY A 115 2.28 -3.96 -4.98
C GLY A 115 1.46 -3.43 -3.81
N MET A 116 1.70 -2.18 -3.39
CA MET A 116 0.95 -1.53 -2.31
C MET A 116 -0.45 -1.17 -2.81
N SER A 117 -1.44 -1.98 -2.46
CA SER A 117 -2.83 -1.85 -2.93
C SER A 117 -3.74 -1.05 -1.99
N TRP A 118 -3.17 -0.30 -1.07
CA TRP A 118 -3.87 0.56 -0.11
C TRP A 118 -3.60 2.05 -0.37
N PRO A 119 -4.47 2.97 0.14
CA PRO A 119 -4.28 4.40 0.00
C PRO A 119 -2.96 4.90 0.61
N ASN A 120 -2.29 5.81 -0.08
CA ASN A 120 -1.08 6.45 0.41
C ASN A 120 -1.24 7.98 0.36
N LEU A 121 -1.04 8.63 1.49
CA LEU A 121 -0.94 10.08 1.63
C LEU A 121 0.48 10.51 1.33
N PHE A 122 0.65 11.78 0.92
CA PHE A 122 1.95 12.34 0.58
C PHE A 122 2.24 13.59 1.41
N ASP A 123 3.32 13.55 2.19
CA ASP A 123 3.76 14.69 3.00
C ASP A 123 4.77 15.57 2.25
N VAL A 124 4.25 16.46 1.42
CA VAL A 124 5.03 17.37 0.55
C VAL A 124 6.02 18.23 1.33
N GLY A 125 5.62 18.70 2.50
CA GLY A 125 6.35 19.71 3.27
C GLY A 125 7.03 19.19 4.53
N GLY A 126 7.00 17.87 4.79
CA GLY A 126 7.49 17.30 6.05
C GLY A 126 6.67 17.77 7.26
N THR A 127 5.42 18.12 7.06
CA THR A 127 4.51 18.65 8.09
C THR A 127 4.18 17.59 9.15
N THR A 128 4.30 16.32 8.79
CA THR A 128 4.02 15.21 9.71
C THR A 128 5.16 14.89 10.67
N LYS A 129 6.33 15.55 10.55
CA LYS A 129 7.45 15.36 11.48
C LYS A 129 7.09 15.62 12.94
N SER A 130 6.25 16.61 13.20
CA SER A 130 5.72 16.89 14.54
C SER A 130 4.80 15.81 15.07
N THR A 131 4.11 15.10 14.17
CA THR A 131 3.12 14.06 14.51
C THR A 131 3.78 12.69 14.68
N PHE A 132 4.62 12.27 13.73
CA PHE A 132 5.22 10.94 13.71
C PHE A 132 6.63 10.89 14.31
N GLY A 133 7.39 11.99 14.26
CA GLY A 133 8.80 12.06 14.60
C GLY A 133 9.70 12.11 13.38
N MET A 134 11.02 12.07 13.61
CA MET A 134 12.05 12.34 12.60
C MET A 134 12.49 11.10 11.80
N GLY A 135 12.09 9.90 12.20
CA GLY A 135 12.58 8.66 11.58
C GLY A 135 11.51 7.88 10.86
N VAL A 136 11.91 7.01 9.97
CA VAL A 136 11.07 5.99 9.32
C VAL A 136 11.81 4.65 9.31
N PRO A 137 11.10 3.50 9.31
CA PRO A 137 9.64 3.36 9.31
C PRO A 137 9.00 3.59 10.68
N ILE A 138 7.74 4.00 10.67
CA ILE A 138 6.89 4.08 11.87
C ILE A 138 5.54 3.46 11.54
N THR A 139 5.00 2.66 12.46
CA THR A 139 3.70 2.04 12.27
C THR A 139 2.80 2.35 13.46
N TRP A 140 1.65 2.97 13.21
CA TRP A 140 0.64 3.27 14.21
C TRP A 140 -0.56 2.33 14.08
N PHE A 141 -1.11 1.94 15.22
CA PHE A 141 -2.33 1.14 15.35
C PHE A 141 -3.42 2.04 15.94
N VAL A 142 -4.48 2.28 15.17
CA VAL A 142 -5.50 3.29 15.44
C VAL A 142 -6.86 2.64 15.62
N ASP A 143 -7.57 2.97 16.70
CA ASP A 143 -8.90 2.43 16.99
C ASP A 143 -10.03 3.14 16.19
N ALA A 144 -11.26 2.64 16.33
CA ALA A 144 -12.45 3.17 15.67
C ALA A 144 -12.75 4.65 16.01
N LYS A 145 -12.22 5.17 17.11
CA LYS A 145 -12.39 6.57 17.54
C LYS A 145 -11.26 7.48 17.03
N GLY A 146 -10.23 6.93 16.38
CA GLY A 146 -9.05 7.65 15.91
C GLY A 146 -7.95 7.76 16.97
N LYS A 147 -8.07 7.04 18.09
CA LYS A 147 -7.03 7.02 19.13
C LYS A 147 -5.90 6.08 18.72
N VAL A 148 -4.66 6.56 18.79
CA VAL A 148 -3.48 5.72 18.61
C VAL A 148 -3.29 4.83 19.82
N LEU A 149 -3.45 3.52 19.64
CA LEU A 149 -3.32 2.52 20.70
C LEU A 149 -1.88 2.05 20.89
N TYR A 150 -1.11 2.02 19.80
CA TYR A 150 0.28 1.61 19.83
C TYR A 150 1.07 2.25 18.68
N LYS A 151 2.36 2.52 18.94
CA LYS A 151 3.33 3.04 17.98
C LYS A 151 4.53 2.10 17.94
N LYS A 152 4.77 1.48 16.81
CA LYS A 152 6.03 0.78 16.53
C LYS A 152 6.97 1.77 15.85
N ILE A 153 8.08 2.08 16.48
CA ILE A 153 9.16 2.89 15.91
C ILE A 153 10.24 1.93 15.39
N GLY A 154 10.70 2.15 14.19
CA GLY A 154 11.64 1.28 13.50
C GLY A 154 10.96 0.10 12.79
N VAL A 155 11.76 -0.68 12.07
CA VAL A 155 11.31 -1.77 11.21
C VAL A 155 10.58 -2.88 11.98
N LEU A 156 9.53 -3.42 11.38
CA LEU A 156 8.92 -4.66 11.82
C LEU A 156 9.86 -5.83 11.51
N SER A 157 10.11 -6.69 12.48
CA SER A 157 11.02 -7.82 12.33
C SER A 157 10.47 -8.95 11.47
N SER A 158 9.14 -9.03 11.33
CA SER A 158 8.46 -10.10 10.59
C SER A 158 6.99 -9.80 10.35
N GLN A 159 6.40 -10.51 9.39
CA GLN A 159 4.94 -10.53 9.21
C GLN A 159 4.20 -11.02 10.47
N LYS A 160 4.81 -11.97 11.22
CA LYS A 160 4.24 -12.46 12.48
C LYS A 160 4.13 -11.35 13.53
N GLU A 161 5.12 -10.48 13.62
CA GLU A 161 5.07 -9.31 14.52
C GLU A 161 3.91 -8.40 14.16
N LEU A 162 3.75 -8.02 12.88
CA LEU A 162 2.64 -7.20 12.41
C LEU A 162 1.28 -7.82 12.76
N ILE A 163 1.10 -9.11 12.50
CA ILE A 163 -0.14 -9.82 12.83
C ILE A 163 -0.38 -9.84 14.35
N THR A 164 0.64 -10.12 15.15
CA THR A 164 0.52 -10.16 16.61
C THR A 164 0.11 -8.80 17.19
N LEU A 165 0.71 -7.72 16.73
CA LEU A 165 0.35 -6.36 17.12
C LEU A 165 -1.07 -6.00 16.69
N SER A 166 -1.46 -6.38 15.46
CA SER A 166 -2.81 -6.13 14.93
C SER A 166 -3.89 -6.88 15.73
N LYS A 167 -3.64 -8.13 16.08
CA LYS A 167 -4.54 -8.90 16.97
C LYS A 167 -4.66 -8.25 18.35
N LYS A 168 -3.53 -7.86 18.92
CA LYS A 168 -3.47 -7.28 20.28
C LYS A 168 -4.19 -5.93 20.37
N TYR A 169 -3.98 -5.06 19.39
CA TYR A 169 -4.46 -3.67 19.50
C TYR A 169 -5.71 -3.38 18.68
N LEU A 170 -5.96 -4.12 17.60
CA LEU A 170 -7.09 -3.88 16.69
C LEU A 170 -8.12 -5.01 16.65
N GLY A 171 -7.88 -6.10 17.39
CA GLY A 171 -8.83 -7.22 17.48
C GLY A 171 -8.96 -8.05 16.20
N VAL A 172 -7.95 -8.06 15.33
CA VAL A 172 -7.91 -8.86 14.09
C VAL A 172 -8.03 -10.36 14.43
N LYS A 173 -8.86 -11.06 13.67
CA LYS A 173 -9.15 -12.51 13.87
C LYS A 173 -8.45 -13.40 12.85
#